data_1cad3f397f2a81e3e529bd22332cd479
#
_entry.id   1cad3f397f2a81e3e529bd22332cd479
#
_cell.length_a   1.000
_cell.length_b   1.000
_cell.length_c   1.000
_cell.angle_alpha   90.00
_cell.angle_beta   90.00
_cell.angle_gamma   90.00
#
_symmetry.space_group_name_H-M   'P 1'
#
loop_
_entity.id
_entity.type
_entity.pdbx_description
1 polymer ?
#
loop_
_entity_poly.entity_id
_entity_poly.type
_entity_poly.pdbx_seq_one_letter_code
_entity_poly.pdbx_strand_id
1 'polypeptide(L)'
;MPRIAPAEGPYPPQIAAALERIMPAGVAPLVLFRTMARNPRVFERMFAGGLLDRGGLSLRQREVVIDRTTARLGAEYEWGVHIAFFAEKVGFGAAEVVATVHGPADAACWSADEQALLAAVDDLVERRTIGDATWSRLTTHFDEAQILEAIALAGYYHTISFLCRALDLPFESYGARFP
;
A
#
# COMPACT_ATOMS: atom_id res chain seq x y z
N MET A 1 -5.65 21.73 6.08
CA MET A 1 -6.98 21.24 5.63
C MET A 1 -6.80 20.54 4.30
N PRO A 2 -7.50 19.40 4.04
CA PRO A 2 -7.34 18.70 2.78
C PRO A 2 -7.73 19.61 1.60
N ARG A 3 -7.03 19.44 0.46
CA ARG A 3 -7.30 20.24 -0.75
C ARG A 3 -8.64 19.90 -1.40
N ILE A 4 -9.14 18.68 -1.20
CA ILE A 4 -10.49 18.26 -1.54
C ILE A 4 -11.13 17.73 -0.27
N ALA A 5 -12.23 18.33 0.16
CA ALA A 5 -12.96 17.87 1.34
C ALA A 5 -13.51 16.45 1.10
N PRO A 6 -13.33 15.51 2.05
CA PRO A 6 -13.95 14.20 1.97
C PRO A 6 -15.47 14.30 1.78
N ALA A 7 -16.07 13.37 1.06
CA ALA A 7 -17.52 13.28 0.97
C ALA A 7 -18.11 12.86 2.33
N GLU A 8 -19.24 13.46 2.69
CA GLU A 8 -20.04 13.05 3.83
C GLU A 8 -21.28 12.28 3.35
N GLY A 9 -21.75 11.33 4.17
CA GLY A 9 -22.98 10.61 3.88
C GLY A 9 -24.23 11.48 3.86
N PRO A 10 -25.33 10.98 3.32
CA PRO A 10 -25.47 9.64 2.76
C PRO A 10 -24.76 9.48 1.41
N TYR A 11 -24.11 8.32 1.21
CA TYR A 11 -23.43 7.99 -0.05
C TYR A 11 -24.42 7.37 -1.07
N PRO A 12 -24.13 7.47 -2.38
CA PRO A 12 -24.82 6.68 -3.39
C PRO A 12 -24.74 5.17 -3.04
N PRO A 13 -25.81 4.38 -3.31
CA PRO A 13 -25.90 2.99 -2.86
C PRO A 13 -24.69 2.12 -3.22
N GLN A 14 -24.15 2.26 -4.44
CA GLN A 14 -22.97 1.51 -4.90
C GLN A 14 -21.69 1.87 -4.12
N ILE A 15 -21.54 3.15 -3.73
CA ILE A 15 -20.40 3.61 -2.92
C ILE A 15 -20.56 3.13 -1.48
N ALA A 16 -21.75 3.27 -0.90
CA ALA A 16 -22.04 2.77 0.44
C ALA A 16 -21.72 1.27 0.57
N ALA A 17 -22.22 0.44 -0.34
CA ALA A 17 -21.96 -0.98 -0.36
C ALA A 17 -20.46 -1.34 -0.53
N ALA A 18 -19.73 -0.57 -1.33
CA ALA A 18 -18.29 -0.78 -1.47
C ALA A 18 -17.51 -0.41 -0.20
N LEU A 19 -17.88 0.69 0.46
CA LEU A 19 -17.28 1.11 1.73
C LEU A 19 -17.56 0.08 2.83
N GLU A 20 -18.77 -0.44 2.95
CA GLU A 20 -19.13 -1.49 3.91
C GLU A 20 -18.32 -2.78 3.71
N ARG A 21 -18.02 -3.13 2.46
CA ARG A 21 -17.26 -4.34 2.13
C ARG A 21 -15.78 -4.23 2.49
N ILE A 22 -15.18 -3.05 2.35
CA ILE A 22 -13.73 -2.88 2.53
C ILE A 22 -13.36 -2.50 3.96
N MET A 23 -14.24 -1.83 4.68
CA MET A 23 -13.95 -1.38 6.04
C MET A 23 -14.29 -2.45 7.06
N PRO A 24 -13.46 -2.60 8.11
CA PRO A 24 -13.84 -3.43 9.26
C PRO A 24 -15.14 -2.92 9.90
N ALA A 25 -15.93 -3.83 10.46
CA ALA A 25 -17.18 -3.48 11.13
C ALA A 25 -16.94 -2.45 12.25
N GLY A 26 -17.70 -1.37 12.26
CA GLY A 26 -17.61 -0.30 13.25
C GLY A 26 -16.49 0.72 13.02
N VAL A 27 -15.69 0.56 11.98
CA VAL A 27 -14.66 1.52 11.59
C VAL A 27 -15.21 2.47 10.51
N ALA A 28 -15.11 3.77 10.76
CA ALA A 28 -15.52 4.77 9.78
C ALA A 28 -14.69 4.66 8.49
N PRO A 29 -15.28 4.94 7.31
CA PRO A 29 -14.54 4.92 6.06
C PRO A 29 -13.36 5.89 6.07
N LEU A 30 -12.21 5.42 5.57
CA LEU A 30 -10.98 6.21 5.47
C LEU A 30 -11.24 7.55 4.78
N VAL A 31 -10.53 8.59 5.22
CA VAL A 31 -10.53 9.90 4.55
C VAL A 31 -10.19 9.76 3.07
N LEU A 32 -9.24 8.91 2.71
CA LEU A 32 -8.90 8.58 1.32
C LEU A 32 -10.12 8.11 0.52
N PHE A 33 -10.85 7.12 1.03
CA PHE A 33 -12.01 6.56 0.33
C PHE A 33 -13.15 7.57 0.20
N ARG A 34 -13.41 8.33 1.25
CA ARG A 34 -14.38 9.42 1.26
C ARG A 34 -14.01 10.52 0.26
N THR A 35 -12.72 10.82 0.12
CA THR A 35 -12.24 11.80 -0.87
C THR A 35 -12.39 11.27 -2.29
N MET A 36 -12.02 10.01 -2.56
CA MET A 36 -12.25 9.37 -3.87
C MET A 36 -13.74 9.30 -4.24
N ALA A 37 -14.64 9.15 -3.26
CA ALA A 37 -16.08 9.12 -3.48
C ALA A 37 -16.65 10.42 -4.09
N ARG A 38 -15.90 11.54 -4.09
CA ARG A 38 -16.24 12.76 -4.85
C ARG A 38 -16.28 12.53 -6.36
N ASN A 39 -15.60 11.48 -6.84
CA ASN A 39 -15.67 11.05 -8.23
C ASN A 39 -15.98 9.54 -8.26
N PRO A 40 -17.24 9.14 -8.44
CA PRO A 40 -17.63 7.72 -8.44
C PRO A 40 -16.83 6.87 -9.43
N ARG A 41 -16.50 7.41 -10.60
CA ARG A 41 -15.71 6.68 -11.61
C ARG A 41 -14.29 6.38 -11.10
N VAL A 42 -13.64 7.35 -10.44
CA VAL A 42 -12.31 7.13 -9.84
C VAL A 42 -12.41 6.11 -8.72
N PHE A 43 -13.39 6.29 -7.82
CA PHE A 43 -13.63 5.37 -6.72
C PHE A 43 -13.79 3.93 -7.20
N GLU A 44 -14.71 3.67 -8.14
CA GLU A 44 -14.98 2.32 -8.67
C GLU A 44 -13.75 1.70 -9.33
N ARG A 45 -13.00 2.47 -10.14
CA ARG A 45 -11.81 1.96 -10.83
C ARG A 45 -10.67 1.67 -9.87
N MET A 46 -10.45 2.50 -8.87
CA MET A 46 -9.44 2.27 -7.84
C MET A 46 -9.79 1.04 -7.01
N PHE A 47 -11.04 0.86 -6.61
CA PHE A 47 -11.46 -0.34 -5.87
C PHE A 47 -11.34 -1.63 -6.70
N ALA A 48 -11.61 -1.57 -7.99
CA ALA A 48 -11.49 -2.73 -8.87
C ALA A 48 -10.04 -3.12 -9.16
N GLY A 49 -9.10 -2.16 -9.07
CA GLY A 49 -7.68 -2.38 -9.40
C GLY A 49 -6.76 -2.63 -8.20
N GLY A 50 -7.31 -2.72 -6.98
CA GLY A 50 -6.51 -2.70 -5.75
C GLY A 50 -5.71 -3.95 -5.43
N LEU A 51 -5.94 -5.08 -6.11
CA LEU A 51 -5.28 -6.38 -5.86
C LEU A 51 -5.22 -6.78 -4.37
N LEU A 52 -6.24 -6.38 -3.59
CA LEU A 52 -6.32 -6.64 -2.16
C LEU A 52 -7.02 -7.97 -1.83
N ASP A 53 -7.59 -8.63 -2.82
CA ASP A 53 -8.11 -9.98 -2.73
C ASP A 53 -6.97 -11.01 -2.68
N ARG A 54 -7.31 -12.27 -2.53
CA ARG A 54 -6.33 -13.35 -2.43
C ARG A 54 -5.70 -13.62 -3.79
N GLY A 55 -4.40 -13.31 -3.91
CA GLY A 55 -3.57 -13.55 -5.09
C GLY A 55 -2.47 -14.59 -4.88
N GLY A 56 -1.42 -14.50 -5.67
CA GLY A 56 -0.23 -15.35 -5.60
C GLY A 56 0.75 -14.96 -4.49
N LEU A 57 0.76 -13.69 -4.10
CA LEU A 57 1.56 -13.22 -2.97
C LEU A 57 0.85 -13.50 -1.64
N SER A 58 1.60 -13.89 -0.62
CA SER A 58 1.09 -13.96 0.74
C SER A 58 0.71 -12.56 1.26
N LEU A 59 -0.15 -12.50 2.30
CA LEU A 59 -0.49 -11.22 2.92
C LEU A 59 0.76 -10.45 3.36
N ARG A 60 1.75 -11.15 3.94
CA ARG A 60 3.00 -10.54 4.40
C ARG A 60 3.82 -9.97 3.24
N GLN A 61 3.97 -10.71 2.15
CA GLN A 61 4.67 -10.22 0.95
C GLN A 61 3.99 -9.02 0.33
N ARG A 62 2.64 -8.99 0.32
CA ARG A 62 1.88 -7.81 -0.13
C ARG A 62 2.17 -6.59 0.74
N GLU A 63 2.13 -6.73 2.07
CA GLU A 63 2.41 -5.61 2.98
C GLU A 63 3.88 -5.13 2.85
N VAL A 64 4.84 -6.03 2.62
CA VAL A 64 6.23 -5.64 2.29
C VAL A 64 6.27 -4.71 1.08
N VAL A 65 5.58 -5.06 -0.01
CA VAL A 65 5.51 -4.23 -1.23
C VAL A 65 4.78 -2.90 -0.96
N ILE A 66 3.65 -2.94 -0.27
CA ILE A 66 2.80 -1.78 0.02
C ILE A 66 3.54 -0.78 0.91
N ASP A 67 4.03 -1.27 2.07
CA ASP A 67 4.68 -0.41 3.05
C ASP A 67 5.97 0.20 2.51
N ARG A 68 6.75 -0.58 1.74
CA ARG A 68 7.95 -0.04 1.10
C ARG A 68 7.62 1.01 0.05
N THR A 69 6.62 0.76 -0.81
CA THR A 69 6.20 1.71 -1.85
C THR A 69 5.74 3.03 -1.24
N THR A 70 4.85 2.96 -0.27
CA THR A 70 4.27 4.13 0.38
C THR A 70 5.32 4.91 1.18
N ALA A 71 6.23 4.23 1.87
CA ALA A 71 7.35 4.85 2.58
C ALA A 71 8.31 5.57 1.63
N ARG A 72 8.73 4.91 0.53
CA ARG A 72 9.64 5.50 -0.46
C ARG A 72 9.04 6.71 -1.16
N LEU A 73 7.73 6.76 -1.29
CA LEU A 73 7.01 7.90 -1.85
C LEU A 73 6.62 8.96 -0.80
N GLY A 74 6.99 8.76 0.47
CA GLY A 74 6.67 9.67 1.56
C GLY A 74 5.17 9.78 1.86
N ALA A 75 4.40 8.73 1.52
CA ALA A 75 2.95 8.68 1.76
C ALA A 75 2.64 8.14 3.17
N GLU A 76 3.07 8.89 4.20
CA GLU A 76 2.93 8.53 5.60
C GLU A 76 1.48 8.20 5.99
N TYR A 77 0.50 8.85 5.37
CA TYR A 77 -0.91 8.55 5.61
C TYR A 77 -1.22 7.09 5.30
N GLU A 78 -0.92 6.64 4.08
CA GLU A 78 -1.26 5.28 3.63
C GLU A 78 -0.41 4.22 4.33
N TRP A 79 0.89 4.47 4.45
CA TRP A 79 1.77 3.62 5.24
C TRP A 79 1.25 3.44 6.67
N GLY A 80 0.85 4.53 7.33
CA GLY A 80 0.34 4.50 8.70
C GLY A 80 -0.96 3.71 8.85
N VAL A 81 -1.84 3.76 7.85
CA VAL A 81 -3.06 2.94 7.80
C VAL A 81 -2.71 1.46 7.68
N HIS A 82 -1.80 1.09 6.76
CA HIS A 82 -1.38 -0.30 6.55
C HIS A 82 -0.69 -0.87 7.79
N ILE A 83 0.26 -0.16 8.37
CA ILE A 83 0.90 -0.58 9.63
C ILE A 83 -0.13 -0.79 10.75
N ALA A 84 -1.08 0.12 10.92
CA ALA A 84 -2.08 0.01 11.97
C ALA A 84 -3.01 -1.21 11.80
N PHE A 85 -3.34 -1.57 10.57
CA PHE A 85 -4.26 -2.69 10.29
C PHE A 85 -3.59 -4.04 10.11
N PHE A 86 -2.35 -4.07 9.61
CA PHE A 86 -1.75 -5.30 9.10
C PHE A 86 -0.44 -5.70 9.78
N ALA A 87 0.34 -4.80 10.38
CA ALA A 87 1.66 -5.14 10.94
C ALA A 87 1.60 -6.35 11.90
N GLU A 88 0.67 -6.36 12.85
CA GLU A 88 0.48 -7.48 13.76
C GLU A 88 0.03 -8.76 13.04
N LYS A 89 -0.89 -8.64 12.08
CA LYS A 89 -1.44 -9.79 11.34
C LYS A 89 -0.39 -10.49 10.48
N VAL A 90 0.59 -9.75 9.99
CA VAL A 90 1.68 -10.29 9.17
C VAL A 90 2.95 -10.56 9.98
N GLY A 91 2.92 -10.31 11.29
CA GLY A 91 4.03 -10.57 12.21
C GLY A 91 5.20 -9.61 12.02
N PHE A 92 4.95 -8.34 11.64
CA PHE A 92 6.01 -7.32 11.65
C PHE A 92 6.34 -6.92 13.09
N GLY A 93 7.61 -7.07 13.44
CA GLY A 93 8.17 -6.50 14.66
C GLY A 93 8.62 -5.05 14.47
N ALA A 94 9.04 -4.41 15.56
CA ALA A 94 9.48 -3.02 15.53
C ALA A 94 10.66 -2.77 14.56
N ALA A 95 11.58 -3.74 14.45
CA ALA A 95 12.72 -3.63 13.53
C ALA A 95 12.27 -3.61 12.07
N GLU A 96 11.30 -4.44 11.71
CA GLU A 96 10.74 -4.52 10.34
C GLU A 96 9.94 -3.26 10.01
N VAL A 97 9.11 -2.78 10.93
CA VAL A 97 8.37 -1.51 10.77
C VAL A 97 9.34 -0.35 10.49
N VAL A 98 10.40 -0.21 11.28
CA VAL A 98 11.44 0.80 11.05
C VAL A 98 12.14 0.58 9.71
N ALA A 99 12.44 -0.67 9.34
CA ALA A 99 13.15 -1.01 8.12
C ALA A 99 12.33 -0.75 6.84
N THR A 100 10.98 -0.77 6.89
CA THR A 100 10.16 -0.37 5.74
C THR A 100 10.45 1.07 5.31
N VAL A 101 10.79 1.95 6.25
CA VAL A 101 11.01 3.39 6.02
C VAL A 101 12.51 3.69 5.84
N HIS A 102 13.33 3.31 6.81
CA HIS A 102 14.72 3.74 6.91
C HIS A 102 15.76 2.66 6.55
N GLY A 103 15.36 1.38 6.55
CA GLY A 103 16.28 0.28 6.31
C GLY A 103 16.66 0.11 4.83
N PRO A 104 17.85 -0.46 4.55
CA PRO A 104 18.16 -0.94 3.21
C PRO A 104 17.33 -2.19 2.88
N ALA A 105 17.18 -2.51 1.57
CA ALA A 105 16.41 -3.66 1.13
C ALA A 105 16.97 -5.00 1.65
N ASP A 106 18.27 -5.08 1.93
CA ASP A 106 18.97 -6.26 2.44
C ASP A 106 19.12 -6.27 3.98
N ALA A 107 18.33 -5.46 4.70
CA ALA A 107 18.36 -5.48 6.17
C ALA A 107 18.10 -6.90 6.72
N ALA A 108 18.85 -7.26 7.76
CA ALA A 108 18.88 -8.63 8.30
C ALA A 108 17.54 -9.09 8.93
N CYS A 109 16.58 -8.19 9.16
CA CYS A 109 15.25 -8.54 9.64
C CYS A 109 14.35 -9.14 8.55
N TRP A 110 14.72 -9.05 7.27
CA TRP A 110 13.96 -9.55 6.14
C TRP A 110 14.48 -10.91 5.65
N SER A 111 13.58 -11.79 5.28
CA SER A 111 13.91 -13.03 4.55
C SER A 111 14.44 -12.74 3.14
N ALA A 112 15.07 -13.71 2.50
CA ALA A 112 15.71 -13.51 1.19
C ALA A 112 14.69 -13.13 0.08
N ASP A 113 13.49 -13.69 0.12
CA ASP A 113 12.40 -13.35 -0.79
C ASP A 113 11.85 -11.94 -0.52
N GLU A 114 11.69 -11.54 0.75
CA GLU A 114 11.29 -10.18 1.12
C GLU A 114 12.33 -9.14 0.71
N GLN A 115 13.62 -9.44 0.88
CA GLN A 115 14.71 -8.58 0.40
C GLN A 115 14.65 -8.39 -1.13
N ALA A 116 14.28 -9.43 -1.88
CA ALA A 116 14.11 -9.31 -3.33
C ALA A 116 12.93 -8.41 -3.70
N LEU A 117 11.79 -8.50 -2.98
CA LEU A 117 10.64 -7.60 -3.17
C LEU A 117 10.98 -6.14 -2.82
N LEU A 118 11.64 -5.92 -1.69
CA LEU A 118 12.07 -4.57 -1.27
C LEU A 118 13.01 -3.92 -2.30
N ALA A 119 13.99 -4.68 -2.81
CA ALA A 119 14.89 -4.21 -3.85
C ALA A 119 14.15 -3.89 -5.16
N ALA A 120 13.14 -4.69 -5.52
CA ALA A 120 12.32 -4.43 -6.69
C ALA A 120 11.48 -3.15 -6.54
N VAL A 121 10.89 -2.94 -5.37
CA VAL A 121 10.15 -1.69 -5.08
C VAL A 121 11.09 -0.49 -5.15
N ASP A 122 12.27 -0.57 -4.55
CA ASP A 122 13.27 0.51 -4.61
C ASP A 122 13.66 0.84 -6.05
N ASP A 123 13.95 -0.17 -6.87
CA ASP A 123 14.25 -0.01 -8.30
C ASP A 123 13.08 0.63 -9.07
N LEU A 124 11.84 0.16 -8.83
CA LEU A 124 10.63 0.70 -9.49
C LEU A 124 10.39 2.17 -9.12
N VAL A 125 10.54 2.53 -7.85
CA VAL A 125 10.32 3.91 -7.39
C VAL A 125 11.43 4.86 -7.89
N GLU A 126 12.69 4.44 -7.81
CA GLU A 126 13.84 5.28 -8.14
C GLU A 126 14.08 5.37 -9.65
N ARG A 127 14.02 4.21 -10.33
CA ARG A 127 14.44 4.06 -11.74
C ARG A 127 13.29 3.84 -12.71
N ARG A 128 12.09 3.51 -12.26
CA ARG A 128 10.90 3.13 -13.05
C ARG A 128 11.10 1.84 -13.86
N THR A 129 12.03 1.00 -13.41
CA THR A 129 12.37 -0.30 -13.99
C THR A 129 13.00 -1.17 -12.92
N ILE A 130 13.16 -2.47 -13.19
CA ILE A 130 13.87 -3.40 -12.32
C ILE A 130 15.19 -3.75 -13.01
N GLY A 131 16.31 -3.58 -12.31
CA GLY A 131 17.64 -3.92 -12.83
C GLY A 131 17.87 -5.43 -12.90
N ASP A 132 18.79 -5.87 -13.77
CA ASP A 132 19.04 -7.29 -14.03
C ASP A 132 19.42 -8.08 -12.77
N ALA A 133 20.20 -7.50 -11.86
CA ALA A 133 20.57 -8.13 -10.60
C ALA A 133 19.36 -8.35 -9.68
N THR A 134 18.47 -7.35 -9.57
CA THR A 134 17.23 -7.45 -8.82
C THR A 134 16.27 -8.45 -9.48
N TRP A 135 16.16 -8.42 -10.82
CA TRP A 135 15.35 -9.37 -11.58
C TRP A 135 15.79 -10.81 -11.34
N SER A 136 17.09 -11.09 -11.41
CA SER A 136 17.65 -12.41 -11.14
C SER A 136 17.33 -12.91 -9.72
N ARG A 137 17.32 -12.02 -8.74
CA ARG A 137 16.93 -12.36 -7.36
C ARG A 137 15.43 -12.64 -7.26
N LEU A 138 14.58 -11.83 -7.90
CA LEU A 138 13.14 -12.05 -7.90
C LEU A 138 12.78 -13.42 -8.48
N THR A 139 13.33 -13.77 -9.64
CA THR A 139 13.05 -15.04 -10.34
C THR A 139 13.57 -16.28 -9.60
N THR A 140 14.41 -16.10 -8.57
CA THR A 140 14.84 -17.19 -7.68
C THR A 140 13.73 -17.56 -6.68
N HIS A 141 12.88 -16.60 -6.31
CA HIS A 141 11.91 -16.74 -5.22
C HIS A 141 10.45 -16.71 -5.69
N PHE A 142 10.17 -16.11 -6.84
CA PHE A 142 8.82 -15.83 -7.33
C PHE A 142 8.64 -16.32 -8.77
N ASP A 143 7.46 -16.83 -9.07
CA ASP A 143 7.05 -17.11 -10.43
C ASP A 143 6.61 -15.82 -11.18
N GLU A 144 6.39 -15.95 -12.50
CA GLU A 144 6.02 -14.81 -13.34
C GLU A 144 4.71 -14.13 -12.90
N ALA A 145 3.74 -14.90 -12.41
CA ALA A 145 2.46 -14.37 -11.96
C ALA A 145 2.63 -13.55 -10.68
N GLN A 146 3.42 -14.03 -9.74
CA GLN A 146 3.74 -13.32 -8.50
C GLN A 146 4.55 -12.03 -8.77
N ILE A 147 5.50 -12.07 -9.71
CA ILE A 147 6.27 -10.89 -10.10
C ILE A 147 5.36 -9.84 -10.75
N LEU A 148 4.44 -10.25 -11.65
CA LEU A 148 3.46 -9.35 -12.25
C LEU A 148 2.56 -8.72 -11.18
N GLU A 149 2.11 -9.51 -10.20
CA GLU A 149 1.30 -9.02 -9.07
C GLU A 149 2.07 -7.99 -8.24
N ALA A 150 3.34 -8.25 -7.90
CA ALA A 150 4.18 -7.32 -7.14
C ALA A 150 4.38 -5.98 -7.87
N ILE A 151 4.66 -6.02 -9.18
CA ILE A 151 4.83 -4.82 -10.00
C ILE A 151 3.51 -4.01 -10.09
N ALA A 152 2.39 -4.68 -10.34
CA ALA A 152 1.08 -4.05 -10.42
C ALA A 152 0.67 -3.43 -9.08
N LEU A 153 0.93 -4.12 -7.97
CA LEU A 153 0.66 -3.65 -6.62
C LEU A 153 1.48 -2.41 -6.28
N ALA A 154 2.79 -2.41 -6.57
CA ALA A 154 3.64 -1.24 -6.39
C ALA A 154 3.12 -0.03 -7.21
N GLY A 155 2.72 -0.25 -8.47
CA GLY A 155 2.11 0.78 -9.32
C GLY A 155 0.79 1.32 -8.77
N TYR A 156 -0.05 0.46 -8.24
CA TYR A 156 -1.30 0.85 -7.59
C TYR A 156 -1.04 1.73 -6.37
N TYR A 157 -0.16 1.32 -5.46
CA TYR A 157 0.17 2.10 -4.28
C TYR A 157 0.99 3.35 -4.57
N HIS A 158 1.66 3.41 -5.71
CA HIS A 158 2.21 4.67 -6.22
C HIS A 158 1.08 5.67 -6.52
N THR A 159 0.01 5.22 -7.18
CA THR A 159 -1.18 6.06 -7.44
C THR A 159 -1.88 6.48 -6.15
N ILE A 160 -2.05 5.57 -5.19
CA ILE A 160 -2.59 5.88 -3.87
C ILE A 160 -1.74 6.93 -3.16
N SER A 161 -0.41 6.78 -3.20
CA SER A 161 0.53 7.75 -2.61
C SER A 161 0.37 9.15 -3.21
N PHE A 162 0.15 9.26 -4.52
CA PHE A 162 -0.16 10.54 -5.15
C PHE A 162 -1.47 11.15 -4.62
N LEU A 163 -2.52 10.35 -4.49
CA LEU A 163 -3.79 10.83 -3.95
C LEU A 163 -3.63 11.35 -2.52
N CYS A 164 -2.98 10.59 -1.65
CA CYS A 164 -2.78 10.98 -0.26
C CYS A 164 -1.98 12.27 -0.14
N ARG A 165 -0.85 12.36 -0.84
CA ARG A 165 0.07 13.50 -0.74
C ARG A 165 -0.41 14.74 -1.50
N ALA A 166 -0.87 14.56 -2.74
CA ALA A 166 -1.33 15.69 -3.55
C ALA A 166 -2.58 16.36 -2.97
N LEU A 167 -3.42 15.61 -2.25
CA LEU A 167 -4.63 16.13 -1.64
C LEU A 167 -4.44 16.57 -0.18
N ASP A 168 -3.24 16.40 0.38
CA ASP A 168 -2.92 16.76 1.77
C ASP A 168 -3.95 16.16 2.75
N LEU A 169 -4.12 14.82 2.67
CA LEU A 169 -5.13 14.14 3.47
C LEU A 169 -4.75 14.17 4.96
N PRO A 170 -5.68 14.56 5.84
CA PRO A 170 -5.45 14.48 7.28
C PRO A 170 -5.36 13.02 7.72
N PHE A 171 -4.45 12.74 8.65
CA PHE A 171 -4.22 11.41 9.18
C PHE A 171 -5.46 10.84 9.86
N GLU A 172 -5.62 9.53 9.75
CA GLU A 172 -6.55 8.79 10.60
C GLU A 172 -6.02 8.80 12.05
N SER A 173 -6.93 8.89 13.02
CA SER A 173 -6.55 9.00 14.44
C SER A 173 -5.80 7.78 14.98
N TYR A 174 -5.96 6.62 14.32
CA TYR A 174 -5.31 5.36 14.65
C TYR A 174 -4.11 5.04 13.75
N GLY A 175 -3.89 5.81 12.69
CA GLY A 175 -2.79 5.60 11.75
C GLY A 175 -1.43 5.74 12.44
N ALA A 176 -0.52 4.81 12.14
CA ALA A 176 0.85 4.92 12.62
C ALA A 176 1.56 6.12 11.98
N ARG A 177 2.61 6.58 12.64
CA ARG A 177 3.49 7.66 12.14
C ARG A 177 4.84 7.06 11.77
N PHE A 178 5.51 7.66 10.81
CA PHE A 178 6.88 7.26 10.48
C PHE A 178 7.76 7.26 11.73
N PRO A 179 8.56 6.21 11.93
CA PRO A 179 9.48 6.08 13.06
C PRO A 179 10.62 7.10 13.05
#